data_19aae2317ce1a2f65ba2b0d68c9c1160
#
_entry.id   19aae2317ce1a2f65ba2b0d68c9c1160
#
_cell.length_a   1.000
_cell.length_b   1.000
_cell.length_c   1.000
_cell.angle_alpha   90.00
_cell.angle_beta   90.00
_cell.angle_gamma   90.00
#
_symmetry.space_group_name_H-M   'P 1'
#
loop_
_entity.id
_entity.type
_entity.pdbx_description
1 polymer ?
#
loop_
_entity_poly.entity_id
_entity_poly.type
_entity_poly.pdbx_seq_one_letter_code
_entity_poly.pdbx_strand_id
1 'polypeptide(L)'
;MVFSFLITIQEAKSLIDSYYEERLDHMSDDERIEEADKVSSRIAESLSERAFSFSPNEYISIHRKLFQGIYKHAGNIRDYNITKKEWVLDGATVMYGSASELRATFEYDFSQEKNFSYKYLSMDEIIHHLAVFISNLWQIHIFGEGNTRTTAVFFIKYLRILGFSATNDIFAENAWYFRNALVRANYTNLQKGIHETTEYLEVFLRNLLLNEKNELHNRNLHISGLLNEEKVDIGNVKVDRCFQTSF
;
A
#
# COMPACT_ATOMS: atom_id res chain seq x y z
N MET A 1 -13.77 22.33 9.74
CA MET A 1 -12.40 22.09 10.25
C MET A 1 -11.56 21.78 9.01
N VAL A 2 -10.77 22.73 8.54
CA VAL A 2 -10.00 22.61 7.30
C VAL A 2 -8.78 21.75 7.62
N PHE A 3 -8.69 20.54 7.05
CA PHE A 3 -7.52 19.70 7.15
C PHE A 3 -6.41 20.30 6.29
N SER A 4 -5.42 20.89 6.94
CA SER A 4 -4.20 21.37 6.30
C SER A 4 -3.30 20.16 6.01
N PHE A 5 -3.46 19.54 4.84
CA PHE A 5 -2.46 18.64 4.30
C PHE A 5 -1.33 19.48 3.71
N LEU A 6 -0.20 19.57 4.42
CA LEU A 6 1.05 20.06 3.85
C LEU A 6 1.66 18.98 2.95
N ILE A 7 0.97 18.65 1.87
CA ILE A 7 1.56 17.98 0.71
C ILE A 7 2.13 19.11 -0.15
N THR A 8 3.37 18.98 -0.59
CA THR A 8 3.90 19.94 -1.58
C THR A 8 3.06 19.88 -2.85
N ILE A 9 2.95 20.98 -3.58
CA ILE A 9 2.21 21.03 -4.87
C ILE A 9 2.71 19.93 -5.83
N GLN A 10 4.00 19.58 -5.75
CA GLN A 10 4.60 18.53 -6.56
C GLN A 10 4.11 17.13 -6.14
N GLU A 11 3.99 16.87 -4.85
CA GLU A 11 3.45 15.62 -4.31
C GLU A 11 1.95 15.49 -4.61
N ALA A 12 1.19 16.58 -4.46
CA ALA A 12 -0.22 16.62 -4.83
C ALA A 12 -0.43 16.40 -6.33
N LYS A 13 0.41 16.99 -7.17
CA LYS A 13 0.34 16.83 -8.62
C LYS A 13 0.73 15.42 -9.07
N SER A 14 1.77 14.82 -8.47
CA SER A 14 2.16 13.45 -8.71
C SER A 14 1.14 12.43 -8.16
N LEU A 15 0.46 12.75 -7.06
CA LEU A 15 -0.70 12.03 -6.53
C LEU A 15 -1.85 11.96 -7.55
N ILE A 16 -2.15 13.10 -8.12
CA ILE A 16 -3.14 13.27 -9.16
C ILE A 16 -2.74 12.45 -10.39
N ASP A 17 -1.53 12.64 -10.90
CA ASP A 17 -1.05 12.01 -12.13
C ASP A 17 -0.97 10.47 -12.02
N SER A 18 -0.45 9.89 -10.93
CA SER A 18 -0.30 8.43 -10.81
C SER A 18 -1.61 7.68 -10.51
N TYR A 19 -2.56 8.36 -9.87
CA TYR A 19 -3.88 7.75 -9.56
C TYR A 19 -4.86 7.85 -10.74
N TYR A 20 -4.55 8.72 -11.71
CA TYR A 20 -5.54 9.28 -12.60
C TYR A 20 -5.23 9.13 -14.10
N GLU A 21 -4.02 8.68 -14.49
CA GLU A 21 -3.62 8.68 -15.90
C GLU A 21 -4.46 7.76 -16.83
N GLU A 22 -5.14 6.73 -16.34
CA GLU A 22 -5.92 5.84 -17.22
C GLU A 22 -7.44 6.06 -17.20
N ARG A 23 -7.96 6.82 -16.25
CA ARG A 23 -9.42 6.88 -16.04
C ARG A 23 -10.01 8.27 -15.93
N LEU A 24 -9.22 9.26 -15.68
CA LEU A 24 -9.69 10.59 -15.28
C LEU A 24 -9.67 11.65 -16.36
N ASP A 25 -9.23 11.32 -17.54
CA ASP A 25 -9.38 12.25 -18.69
C ASP A 25 -10.85 12.61 -18.98
N HIS A 26 -11.80 11.96 -18.30
CA HIS A 26 -13.23 12.11 -18.55
C HIS A 26 -14.10 12.45 -17.33
N MET A 27 -13.55 12.52 -16.10
CA MET A 27 -14.32 12.90 -14.90
C MET A 27 -14.04 14.33 -14.49
N SER A 28 -15.10 15.11 -14.20
CA SER A 28 -14.99 16.44 -13.61
C SER A 28 -14.51 16.37 -12.14
N ASP A 29 -13.99 17.48 -11.62
CA ASP A 29 -13.56 17.54 -10.22
C ASP A 29 -14.72 17.27 -9.24
N ASP A 30 -15.94 17.71 -9.59
CA ASP A 30 -17.14 17.45 -8.80
C ASP A 30 -17.49 15.94 -8.75
N GLU A 31 -17.38 15.22 -9.87
CA GLU A 31 -17.59 13.77 -9.91
C GLU A 31 -16.56 13.01 -9.09
N ARG A 32 -15.31 13.48 -9.05
CA ARG A 32 -14.23 12.90 -8.22
C ARG A 32 -14.49 13.10 -6.74
N ILE A 33 -14.95 14.27 -6.34
CA ILE A 33 -15.32 14.57 -4.95
C ILE A 33 -16.50 13.69 -4.55
N GLU A 34 -17.52 13.59 -5.39
CA GLU A 34 -18.69 12.73 -5.12
C GLU A 34 -18.31 11.25 -5.00
N GLU A 35 -17.39 10.75 -5.84
CA GLU A 35 -16.85 9.39 -5.71
C GLU A 35 -16.13 9.21 -4.37
N ALA A 36 -15.24 10.13 -4.00
CA ALA A 36 -14.47 10.08 -2.77
C ALA A 36 -15.38 10.07 -1.53
N ASP A 37 -16.39 10.94 -1.50
CA ASP A 37 -17.35 11.04 -0.39
C ASP A 37 -18.19 9.76 -0.27
N LYS A 38 -18.70 9.22 -1.38
CA LYS A 38 -19.45 7.97 -1.40
C LYS A 38 -18.61 6.80 -0.89
N VAL A 39 -17.37 6.68 -1.34
CA VAL A 39 -16.48 5.59 -0.92
C VAL A 39 -16.11 5.74 0.54
N SER A 40 -15.81 6.94 1.02
CA SER A 40 -15.50 7.20 2.43
C SER A 40 -16.65 6.83 3.35
N SER A 41 -17.89 7.19 2.99
CA SER A 41 -19.09 6.79 3.73
C SER A 41 -19.24 5.27 3.79
N ARG A 42 -19.04 4.56 2.67
CA ARG A 42 -19.12 3.10 2.60
C ARG A 42 -18.00 2.38 3.35
N ILE A 43 -16.81 2.97 3.42
CA ILE A 43 -15.72 2.49 4.27
C ILE A 43 -16.17 2.53 5.73
N ALA A 44 -16.69 3.67 6.19
CA ALA A 44 -17.18 3.82 7.55
C ALA A 44 -18.32 2.82 7.88
N GLU A 45 -19.28 2.65 6.97
CA GLU A 45 -20.34 1.66 7.10
C GLU A 45 -19.78 0.24 7.17
N SER A 46 -18.93 -0.17 6.23
CA SER A 46 -18.30 -1.50 6.21
C SER A 46 -17.51 -1.80 7.47
N LEU A 47 -16.79 -0.80 8.02
CA LEU A 47 -16.02 -0.95 9.26
C LEU A 47 -16.90 -0.94 10.52
N SER A 48 -18.13 -0.45 10.47
CA SER A 48 -19.12 -0.55 11.55
C SER A 48 -19.76 -1.92 11.66
N GLU A 49 -19.79 -2.68 10.56
CA GLU A 49 -20.32 -4.04 10.53
C GLU A 49 -19.44 -4.98 11.35
N ARG A 50 -20.02 -5.67 12.33
CA ARG A 50 -19.30 -6.66 13.15
C ARG A 50 -19.04 -7.98 12.41
N ALA A 51 -19.92 -8.34 11.47
CA ALA A 51 -19.77 -9.56 10.69
C ALA A 51 -18.54 -9.47 9.78
N PHE A 52 -17.68 -10.46 9.87
CA PHE A 52 -16.51 -10.61 9.02
C PHE A 52 -16.09 -12.08 8.95
N SER A 53 -15.75 -12.54 7.77
CA SER A 53 -15.21 -13.88 7.53
C SER A 53 -13.85 -13.74 6.84
N PHE A 54 -12.80 -14.31 7.41
CA PHE A 54 -11.50 -14.34 6.73
C PHE A 54 -11.58 -15.28 5.53
N SER A 55 -11.87 -14.73 4.37
CA SER A 55 -12.04 -15.50 3.12
C SER A 55 -11.85 -14.65 1.87
N PRO A 56 -11.48 -15.27 0.73
CA PRO A 56 -11.45 -14.61 -0.58
C PRO A 56 -12.78 -13.93 -0.94
N ASN A 57 -13.91 -14.58 -0.63
CA ASN A 57 -15.23 -14.04 -0.93
C ASN A 57 -15.56 -12.78 -0.13
N GLU A 58 -15.10 -12.69 1.12
CA GLU A 58 -15.27 -11.47 1.92
C GLU A 58 -14.48 -10.29 1.33
N TYR A 59 -13.24 -10.52 0.90
CA TYR A 59 -12.44 -9.49 0.23
C TYR A 59 -13.14 -8.97 -1.04
N ILE A 60 -13.68 -9.87 -1.86
CA ILE A 60 -14.45 -9.53 -3.06
C ILE A 60 -15.75 -8.78 -2.69
N SER A 61 -16.43 -9.20 -1.62
CA SER A 61 -17.65 -8.56 -1.12
C SER A 61 -17.38 -7.13 -0.64
N ILE A 62 -16.27 -6.90 0.08
CA ILE A 62 -15.84 -5.56 0.49
C ILE A 62 -15.65 -4.67 -0.74
N HIS A 63 -14.89 -5.13 -1.75
CA HIS A 63 -14.72 -4.35 -2.99
C HIS A 63 -16.07 -4.02 -3.64
N ARG A 64 -16.98 -4.99 -3.74
CA ARG A 64 -18.31 -4.75 -4.31
C ARG A 64 -19.07 -3.69 -3.52
N LYS A 65 -19.10 -3.78 -2.20
CA LYS A 65 -19.78 -2.80 -1.32
C LYS A 65 -19.22 -1.40 -1.48
N LEU A 66 -17.90 -1.27 -1.52
CA LEU A 66 -17.25 0.04 -1.65
C LEU A 66 -17.53 0.72 -2.99
N PHE A 67 -17.57 -0.05 -4.08
CA PHE A 67 -17.53 0.50 -5.44
C PHE A 67 -18.78 0.22 -6.29
N GLN A 68 -19.82 -0.43 -5.75
CA GLN A 68 -21.06 -0.64 -6.47
C GLN A 68 -21.70 0.68 -6.92
N GLY A 69 -22.03 0.78 -8.22
CA GLY A 69 -22.56 1.99 -8.83
C GLY A 69 -21.52 3.08 -9.10
N ILE A 70 -20.24 2.85 -8.73
CA ILE A 70 -19.09 3.68 -9.07
C ILE A 70 -18.33 2.99 -10.21
N TYR A 71 -17.92 1.74 -10.00
CA TYR A 71 -17.23 0.95 -11.01
C TYR A 71 -18.15 -0.13 -11.60
N LYS A 72 -18.20 -0.21 -12.93
CA LYS A 72 -18.98 -1.27 -13.62
C LYS A 72 -18.53 -2.68 -13.24
N HIS A 73 -17.25 -2.83 -12.86
CA HIS A 73 -16.62 -4.09 -12.49
C HIS A 73 -16.52 -4.29 -10.96
N ALA A 74 -17.31 -3.56 -10.16
CA ALA A 74 -17.28 -3.69 -8.71
C ALA A 74 -17.52 -5.14 -8.25
N GLY A 75 -16.54 -5.71 -7.53
CA GLY A 75 -16.56 -7.10 -7.08
C GLY A 75 -16.23 -8.14 -8.15
N ASN A 76 -15.76 -7.75 -9.32
CA ASN A 76 -15.33 -8.66 -10.38
C ASN A 76 -13.81 -8.71 -10.46
N ILE A 77 -13.27 -9.92 -10.46
CA ILE A 77 -11.85 -10.17 -10.70
C ILE A 77 -11.53 -9.75 -12.14
N ARG A 78 -10.42 -9.02 -12.34
CA ARG A 78 -9.97 -8.65 -13.68
C ARG A 78 -9.52 -9.88 -14.49
N ASP A 79 -9.65 -9.80 -15.79
CA ASP A 79 -9.26 -10.82 -16.77
C ASP A 79 -8.14 -10.35 -17.72
N TYR A 80 -7.50 -9.23 -17.39
CA TYR A 80 -6.41 -8.61 -18.16
C TYR A 80 -5.22 -8.26 -17.25
N ASN A 81 -4.02 -8.20 -17.84
CA ASN A 81 -2.82 -7.75 -17.15
C ASN A 81 -2.83 -6.23 -17.00
N ILE A 82 -2.26 -5.75 -15.91
CA ILE A 82 -2.16 -4.32 -15.62
C ILE A 82 -0.71 -3.91 -15.39
N THR A 83 -0.44 -2.65 -15.68
CA THR A 83 0.82 -1.96 -15.39
C THR A 83 0.44 -0.57 -14.88
N LYS A 84 1.04 -0.14 -13.79
CA LYS A 84 0.81 1.19 -13.20
C LYS A 84 2.15 1.85 -12.95
N LYS A 85 2.28 3.10 -13.37
CA LYS A 85 3.45 3.91 -13.02
C LYS A 85 3.33 4.34 -11.56
N GLU A 86 4.37 4.07 -10.78
CA GLU A 86 4.39 4.39 -9.35
C GLU A 86 5.34 5.56 -9.09
N TRP A 87 4.80 6.63 -8.47
CA TRP A 87 5.58 7.82 -8.14
C TRP A 87 6.82 7.48 -7.29
N VAL A 88 6.65 6.66 -6.26
CA VAL A 88 7.73 6.27 -5.34
C VAL A 88 8.86 5.49 -6.05
N LEU A 89 8.61 5.01 -7.26
CA LEU A 89 9.55 4.26 -8.11
C LEU A 89 10.04 5.05 -9.33
N ASP A 90 9.95 6.38 -9.33
CA ASP A 90 10.28 7.22 -10.51
C ASP A 90 9.52 6.81 -11.78
N GLY A 91 8.27 6.42 -11.65
CA GLY A 91 7.43 5.97 -12.76
C GLY A 91 7.66 4.52 -13.21
N ALA A 92 8.50 3.76 -12.50
CA ALA A 92 8.56 2.31 -12.70
C ALA A 92 7.30 1.64 -12.11
N THR A 93 7.10 0.36 -12.42
CA THR A 93 5.94 -0.42 -12.00
C THR A 93 6.31 -1.56 -11.09
N VAL A 94 5.39 -1.97 -10.21
CA VAL A 94 5.43 -3.26 -9.53
C VAL A 94 4.99 -4.35 -10.50
N MET A 95 5.52 -5.55 -10.36
CA MET A 95 5.02 -6.72 -11.08
C MET A 95 3.74 -7.22 -10.38
N TYR A 96 2.57 -6.90 -10.96
CA TYR A 96 1.28 -7.36 -10.47
C TYR A 96 0.99 -8.80 -10.92
N GLY A 97 0.06 -9.47 -10.22
CA GLY A 97 -0.35 -10.83 -10.55
C GLY A 97 -0.81 -10.98 -12.00
N SER A 98 -0.43 -12.08 -12.66
CA SER A 98 -0.90 -12.41 -14.01
C SER A 98 -2.39 -12.70 -14.02
N ALA A 99 -3.11 -12.19 -15.02
CA ALA A 99 -4.55 -12.37 -15.15
C ALA A 99 -4.98 -13.86 -15.14
N SER A 100 -4.17 -14.74 -15.72
CA SER A 100 -4.41 -16.19 -15.76
C SER A 100 -4.31 -16.88 -14.40
N GLU A 101 -3.52 -16.30 -13.46
CA GLU A 101 -3.21 -16.92 -12.17
C GLU A 101 -3.87 -16.24 -10.97
N LEU A 102 -4.56 -15.11 -11.18
CA LEU A 102 -5.08 -14.26 -10.11
C LEU A 102 -5.87 -15.04 -9.06
N ARG A 103 -6.81 -15.87 -9.51
CA ARG A 103 -7.67 -16.63 -8.58
C ARG A 103 -6.88 -17.65 -7.79
N ALA A 104 -6.01 -18.40 -8.46
CA ALA A 104 -5.20 -19.43 -7.82
C ALA A 104 -4.23 -18.82 -6.79
N THR A 105 -3.52 -17.74 -7.16
CA THR A 105 -2.62 -17.03 -6.25
C THR A 105 -3.37 -16.44 -5.06
N PHE A 106 -4.53 -15.85 -5.31
CA PHE A 106 -5.36 -15.24 -4.27
C PHE A 106 -5.88 -16.28 -3.26
N GLU A 107 -6.39 -17.42 -3.73
CA GLU A 107 -6.84 -18.51 -2.87
C GLU A 107 -5.67 -19.15 -2.10
N TYR A 108 -4.50 -19.24 -2.73
CA TYR A 108 -3.29 -19.74 -2.10
C TYR A 108 -2.86 -18.86 -0.93
N ASP A 109 -2.75 -17.54 -1.10
CA ASP A 109 -2.34 -16.62 -0.04
C ASP A 109 -3.31 -16.67 1.15
N PHE A 110 -4.61 -16.70 0.89
CA PHE A 110 -5.61 -16.88 1.94
C PHE A 110 -5.47 -18.22 2.68
N SER A 111 -5.12 -19.29 1.96
CA SER A 111 -4.90 -20.60 2.55
C SER A 111 -3.65 -20.62 3.43
N GLN A 112 -2.55 -20.00 2.99
CA GLN A 112 -1.33 -19.88 3.77
C GLN A 112 -1.58 -19.11 5.07
N GLU A 113 -2.21 -17.95 4.99
CA GLU A 113 -2.52 -17.11 6.15
C GLU A 113 -3.48 -17.81 7.11
N LYS A 114 -4.51 -18.50 6.61
CA LYS A 114 -5.45 -19.26 7.44
C LYS A 114 -4.77 -20.37 8.27
N ASN A 115 -3.71 -20.95 7.73
CA ASN A 115 -2.93 -22.03 8.37
C ASN A 115 -1.76 -21.48 9.21
N PHE A 116 -1.49 -20.20 9.16
CA PHE A 116 -0.43 -19.58 9.94
C PHE A 116 -0.79 -19.50 11.42
N SER A 117 0.18 -19.73 12.28
CA SER A 117 0.00 -19.68 13.73
C SER A 117 0.72 -18.49 14.35
N TYR A 118 -0.04 -17.57 14.90
CA TYR A 118 0.48 -16.43 15.68
C TYR A 118 0.94 -16.80 17.10
N LYS A 119 0.77 -18.05 17.48
CA LYS A 119 1.06 -18.52 18.84
C LYS A 119 2.55 -18.47 19.13
N TYR A 120 2.91 -17.88 20.27
CA TYR A 120 4.29 -17.72 20.74
C TYR A 120 5.17 -16.73 19.94
N LEU A 121 4.62 -15.99 19.00
CA LEU A 121 5.36 -14.94 18.31
C LEU A 121 5.44 -13.68 19.15
N SER A 122 6.56 -13.00 19.06
CA SER A 122 6.72 -11.62 19.55
C SER A 122 5.90 -10.64 18.70
N MET A 123 5.65 -9.44 19.21
CA MET A 123 4.97 -8.40 18.45
C MET A 123 5.73 -8.01 17.18
N ASP A 124 7.06 -8.02 17.22
CA ASP A 124 7.88 -7.71 16.04
C ASP A 124 7.70 -8.78 14.95
N GLU A 125 7.69 -10.05 15.31
CA GLU A 125 7.44 -11.16 14.38
C GLU A 125 6.00 -11.10 13.81
N ILE A 126 5.01 -10.74 14.63
CA ILE A 126 3.62 -10.55 14.19
C ILE A 126 3.54 -9.38 13.20
N ILE A 127 4.13 -8.24 13.51
CA ILE A 127 4.14 -7.05 12.64
C ILE A 127 4.81 -7.37 11.32
N HIS A 128 5.96 -8.03 11.34
CA HIS A 128 6.67 -8.44 10.13
C HIS A 128 5.81 -9.37 9.28
N HIS A 129 5.25 -10.43 9.87
CA HIS A 129 4.37 -11.37 9.16
C HIS A 129 3.15 -10.67 8.54
N LEU A 130 2.48 -9.80 9.30
CA LEU A 130 1.33 -9.03 8.81
C LEU A 130 1.72 -8.08 7.68
N ALA A 131 2.90 -7.47 7.73
CA ALA A 131 3.42 -6.62 6.65
C ALA A 131 3.66 -7.43 5.38
N VAL A 132 4.28 -8.61 5.49
CA VAL A 132 4.48 -9.53 4.35
C VAL A 132 3.15 -9.99 3.79
N PHE A 133 2.24 -10.49 4.63
CA PHE A 133 0.92 -10.97 4.19
C PHE A 133 0.15 -9.91 3.43
N ILE A 134 0.01 -8.70 3.99
CA ILE A 134 -0.81 -7.66 3.38
C ILE A 134 -0.17 -7.10 2.10
N SER A 135 1.16 -7.06 2.01
CA SER A 135 1.85 -6.64 0.79
C SER A 135 1.67 -7.63 -0.34
N ASN A 136 1.78 -8.93 -0.07
CA ASN A 136 1.56 -10.00 -1.05
C ASN A 136 0.11 -9.98 -1.56
N LEU A 137 -0.86 -9.91 -0.65
CA LEU A 137 -2.27 -9.82 -0.99
C LEU A 137 -2.58 -8.60 -1.88
N TRP A 138 -1.98 -7.45 -1.57
CA TRP A 138 -2.13 -6.24 -2.40
C TRP A 138 -1.47 -6.39 -3.77
N GLN A 139 -0.29 -7.03 -3.86
CA GLN A 139 0.45 -7.23 -5.11
C GLN A 139 -0.32 -8.05 -6.13
N ILE A 140 -1.14 -9.00 -5.72
CA ILE A 140 -2.01 -9.75 -6.64
C ILE A 140 -2.84 -8.78 -7.48
N HIS A 141 -3.29 -7.68 -6.89
CA HIS A 141 -4.04 -6.61 -7.56
C HIS A 141 -5.23 -7.17 -8.35
N ILE A 142 -6.05 -7.92 -7.63
CA ILE A 142 -7.12 -8.78 -8.19
C ILE A 142 -8.21 -8.00 -8.95
N PHE A 143 -8.38 -6.70 -8.66
CA PHE A 143 -9.35 -5.83 -9.33
C PHE A 143 -8.66 -4.85 -10.29
N GLY A 144 -9.40 -4.30 -11.24
CA GLY A 144 -8.92 -3.23 -12.12
C GLY A 144 -8.58 -1.96 -11.34
N GLU A 145 -9.47 -1.56 -10.41
CA GLU A 145 -9.31 -0.39 -9.55
C GLU A 145 -9.75 -0.69 -8.11
N GLY A 146 -9.43 0.21 -7.16
CA GLY A 146 -9.90 0.12 -5.77
C GLY A 146 -9.16 -0.88 -4.88
N ASN A 147 -8.08 -1.51 -5.36
CA ASN A 147 -7.35 -2.55 -4.61
C ASN A 147 -6.85 -2.03 -3.25
N THR A 148 -6.17 -0.89 -3.18
CA THR A 148 -5.59 -0.37 -1.93
C THR A 148 -6.67 -0.08 -0.87
N ARG A 149 -7.80 0.53 -1.27
CA ARG A 149 -8.93 0.82 -0.35
C ARG A 149 -9.57 -0.47 0.16
N THR A 150 -9.77 -1.46 -0.74
CA THR A 150 -10.28 -2.78 -0.36
C THR A 150 -9.35 -3.50 0.60
N THR A 151 -8.04 -3.48 0.29
CA THR A 151 -7.00 -4.08 1.13
C THR A 151 -7.01 -3.46 2.53
N ALA A 152 -7.07 -2.13 2.64
CA ALA A 152 -7.11 -1.44 3.93
C ALA A 152 -8.34 -1.84 4.77
N VAL A 153 -9.55 -1.80 4.18
CA VAL A 153 -10.78 -2.17 4.89
C VAL A 153 -10.76 -3.64 5.33
N PHE A 154 -10.37 -4.54 4.43
CA PHE A 154 -10.21 -5.96 4.74
C PHE A 154 -9.22 -6.17 5.88
N PHE A 155 -8.06 -5.51 5.81
CA PHE A 155 -7.00 -5.67 6.78
C PHE A 155 -7.40 -5.14 8.17
N ILE A 156 -8.07 -3.99 8.26
CA ILE A 156 -8.62 -3.50 9.53
C ILE A 156 -9.57 -4.52 10.16
N LYS A 157 -10.49 -5.10 9.37
CA LYS A 157 -11.43 -6.13 9.86
C LYS A 157 -10.69 -7.40 10.28
N TYR A 158 -9.65 -7.80 9.53
CA TYR A 158 -8.82 -8.95 9.87
C TYR A 158 -8.05 -8.73 11.19
N LEU A 159 -7.40 -7.59 11.36
CA LEU A 159 -6.72 -7.23 12.61
C LEU A 159 -7.66 -7.29 13.82
N ARG A 160 -8.92 -6.87 13.65
CA ARG A 160 -9.93 -6.92 14.72
C ARG A 160 -10.25 -8.35 15.16
N ILE A 161 -10.34 -9.32 14.23
CA ILE A 161 -10.55 -10.72 14.62
C ILE A 161 -9.31 -11.37 15.22
N LEU A 162 -8.11 -10.84 14.95
CA LEU A 162 -6.88 -11.22 15.65
C LEU A 162 -6.79 -10.60 17.06
N GLY A 163 -7.74 -9.73 17.45
CA GLY A 163 -7.81 -9.11 18.76
C GLY A 163 -7.19 -7.72 18.87
N PHE A 164 -6.77 -7.11 17.77
CA PHE A 164 -6.21 -5.76 17.75
C PHE A 164 -7.30 -4.68 17.66
N SER A 165 -7.06 -3.54 18.33
CA SER A 165 -7.94 -2.36 18.25
C SER A 165 -7.57 -1.51 17.01
N ALA A 166 -7.84 -2.04 15.80
CA ALA A 166 -7.53 -1.33 14.57
C ALA A 166 -8.69 -0.40 14.16
N THR A 167 -8.35 0.89 13.92
CA THR A 167 -9.26 1.92 13.42
C THR A 167 -8.86 2.38 12.02
N ASN A 168 -9.72 3.18 11.37
CA ASN A 168 -9.43 3.73 10.05
C ASN A 168 -8.59 5.03 10.10
N ASP A 169 -8.39 5.61 11.27
CA ASP A 169 -7.83 6.96 11.40
C ASP A 169 -6.45 7.07 10.78
N ILE A 170 -5.53 6.19 11.16
CA ILE A 170 -4.17 6.19 10.61
C ILE A 170 -4.16 5.92 9.09
N PHE A 171 -5.09 5.09 8.57
CA PHE A 171 -5.20 4.83 7.15
C PHE A 171 -5.73 6.05 6.40
N ALA A 172 -6.71 6.76 6.96
CA ALA A 172 -7.26 7.98 6.37
C ALA A 172 -6.24 9.12 6.34
N GLU A 173 -5.50 9.29 7.44
CA GLU A 173 -4.47 10.32 7.57
C GLU A 173 -3.22 10.05 6.72
N ASN A 174 -2.88 8.78 6.52
CA ASN A 174 -1.64 8.33 5.87
C ASN A 174 -1.89 7.38 4.69
N ALA A 175 -3.00 7.56 3.95
CA ALA A 175 -3.41 6.66 2.86
C ALA A 175 -2.33 6.55 1.77
N TRP A 176 -1.67 7.66 1.46
CA TRP A 176 -0.59 7.71 0.47
C TRP A 176 0.67 7.01 0.96
N TYR A 177 1.03 7.19 2.22
CA TYR A 177 2.15 6.46 2.81
C TYR A 177 1.90 4.95 2.79
N PHE A 178 0.72 4.51 3.25
CA PHE A 178 0.34 3.10 3.24
C PHE A 178 0.45 2.49 1.84
N ARG A 179 -0.08 3.20 0.82
CA ARG A 179 0.02 2.74 -0.57
C ARG A 179 1.47 2.65 -1.05
N ASN A 180 2.28 3.67 -0.81
CA ASN A 180 3.69 3.68 -1.20
C ASN A 180 4.51 2.61 -0.46
N ALA A 181 4.19 2.33 0.79
CA ALA A 181 4.82 1.26 1.56
C ALA A 181 4.50 -0.12 0.95
N LEU A 182 3.26 -0.36 0.49
CA LEU A 182 2.89 -1.56 -0.26
C LEU A 182 3.67 -1.68 -1.58
N VAL A 183 3.85 -0.58 -2.30
CA VAL A 183 4.66 -0.53 -3.52
C VAL A 183 6.12 -0.89 -3.22
N ARG A 184 6.72 -0.29 -2.18
CA ARG A 184 8.12 -0.56 -1.79
C ARG A 184 8.35 -1.99 -1.31
N ALA A 185 7.36 -2.61 -0.68
CA ALA A 185 7.43 -4.00 -0.25
C ALA A 185 7.43 -5.01 -1.43
N ASN A 186 7.10 -4.56 -2.64
CA ASN A 186 6.94 -5.40 -3.83
C ASN A 186 7.80 -4.96 -5.01
N TYR A 187 8.87 -4.19 -4.77
CA TYR A 187 9.71 -3.70 -5.85
C TYR A 187 11.18 -3.97 -5.63
N THR A 188 11.78 -4.68 -6.57
CA THR A 188 13.22 -4.93 -6.64
C THR A 188 13.77 -4.47 -8.00
N ASN A 189 14.90 -3.77 -7.97
CA ASN A 189 15.69 -3.40 -9.14
C ASN A 189 17.18 -3.58 -8.83
N LEU A 190 17.71 -4.77 -9.12
CA LEU A 190 19.09 -5.13 -8.81
C LEU A 190 20.12 -4.24 -9.52
N GLN A 191 19.79 -3.74 -10.73
CA GLN A 191 20.70 -2.86 -11.48
C GLN A 191 20.89 -1.51 -10.77
N LYS A 192 19.89 -1.07 -10.01
CA LYS A 192 19.94 0.17 -9.22
C LYS A 192 20.26 -0.09 -7.73
N GLY A 193 20.54 -1.32 -7.32
CA GLY A 193 20.76 -1.66 -5.92
C GLY A 193 19.50 -1.56 -5.04
N ILE A 194 18.31 -1.52 -5.64
CA ILE A 194 17.06 -1.36 -4.91
C ILE A 194 16.47 -2.74 -4.63
N HIS A 195 16.17 -3.00 -3.36
CA HIS A 195 15.52 -4.20 -2.90
C HIS A 195 14.12 -3.91 -2.35
N GLU A 196 13.25 -4.89 -2.44
CA GLU A 196 11.97 -4.87 -1.73
C GLU A 196 12.20 -4.80 -0.22
N THR A 197 11.33 -4.08 0.48
CA THR A 197 11.40 -3.97 1.94
C THR A 197 10.03 -3.75 2.55
N THR A 198 9.73 -4.47 3.63
CA THR A 198 8.52 -4.29 4.43
C THR A 198 8.68 -3.26 5.54
N GLU A 199 9.89 -2.72 5.77
CA GLU A 199 10.18 -1.80 6.88
C GLU A 199 9.21 -0.62 6.96
N TYR A 200 8.84 -0.02 5.84
CA TYR A 200 7.88 1.09 5.83
C TYR A 200 6.46 0.66 6.25
N LEU A 201 6.04 -0.54 5.86
CA LEU A 201 4.78 -1.12 6.34
C LEU A 201 4.87 -1.47 7.83
N GLU A 202 5.99 -1.99 8.29
CA GLU A 202 6.20 -2.32 9.70
C GLU A 202 6.15 -1.06 10.57
N VAL A 203 6.77 0.05 10.14
CA VAL A 203 6.65 1.35 10.83
C VAL A 203 5.19 1.83 10.88
N PHE A 204 4.44 1.70 9.79
CA PHE A 204 3.01 2.01 9.77
C PHE A 204 2.22 1.13 10.75
N LEU A 205 2.49 -0.18 10.76
CA LEU A 205 1.82 -1.14 11.64
C LEU A 205 2.19 -0.94 13.12
N ARG A 206 3.41 -0.52 13.45
CA ARG A 206 3.80 -0.14 14.81
C ARG A 206 2.96 1.03 15.32
N ASN A 207 2.75 2.04 14.50
CA ASN A 207 1.86 3.15 14.86
C ASN A 207 0.42 2.66 15.07
N LEU A 208 -0.08 1.77 14.20
CA LEU A 208 -1.45 1.26 14.28
C LEU A 208 -1.67 0.32 15.48
N LEU A 209 -0.75 -0.61 15.72
CA LEU A 209 -0.96 -1.71 16.68
C LEU A 209 -0.37 -1.44 18.06
N LEU A 210 0.72 -0.66 18.12
CA LEU A 210 1.44 -0.35 19.35
C LEU A 210 1.24 1.11 19.82
N ASN A 211 0.48 1.92 19.04
CA ASN A 211 0.30 3.36 19.27
C ASN A 211 1.64 4.13 19.33
N GLU A 212 2.66 3.65 18.62
CA GLU A 212 3.89 4.41 18.41
C GLU A 212 3.58 5.65 17.56
N LYS A 213 4.45 6.65 17.63
CA LYS A 213 4.30 7.92 16.91
C LYS A 213 5.45 8.15 15.94
N ASN A 214 5.77 7.12 15.16
CA ASN A 214 6.76 7.25 14.12
C ASN A 214 6.27 8.20 13.04
N GLU A 215 7.16 9.07 12.55
CA GLU A 215 6.85 9.96 11.43
C GLU A 215 6.75 9.19 10.12
N LEU A 216 5.65 9.41 9.39
CA LEU A 216 5.34 8.73 8.14
C LEU A 216 5.54 9.69 6.95
N HIS A 217 6.76 9.80 6.45
CA HIS A 217 7.11 10.70 5.35
C HIS A 217 7.26 9.97 4.02
N ASN A 218 6.42 10.28 3.04
CA ASN A 218 6.47 9.66 1.70
C ASN A 218 7.81 9.84 0.98
N ARG A 219 8.52 10.97 1.20
CA ARG A 219 9.84 11.21 0.62
C ARG A 219 10.87 10.14 0.99
N ASN A 220 10.75 9.51 2.17
CA ASN A 220 11.68 8.49 2.64
C ASN A 220 11.51 7.16 1.89
N LEU A 221 10.37 6.95 1.26
CA LEU A 221 10.05 5.75 0.48
C LEU A 221 10.51 5.89 -0.97
N HIS A 222 10.76 7.12 -1.44
CA HIS A 222 11.07 7.39 -2.84
C HIS A 222 12.48 6.91 -3.20
N ILE A 223 12.58 6.10 -4.26
CA ILE A 223 13.86 5.46 -4.64
C ILE A 223 14.98 6.44 -5.02
N SER A 224 14.66 7.64 -5.51
CA SER A 224 15.65 8.66 -5.83
C SER A 224 16.39 9.18 -4.59
N GLY A 225 15.77 9.16 -3.42
CA GLY A 225 16.42 9.49 -2.15
C GLY A 225 17.56 8.53 -1.84
N LEU A 226 17.27 7.23 -1.92
CA LEU A 226 18.23 6.15 -1.68
C LEU A 226 19.44 6.21 -2.63
N LEU A 227 19.21 6.48 -3.91
CA LEU A 227 20.27 6.59 -4.92
C LEU A 227 21.17 7.81 -4.70
N ASN A 228 20.69 8.87 -4.06
CA ASN A 228 21.49 10.05 -3.75
C ASN A 228 22.34 9.85 -2.49
N GLU A 229 21.89 9.10 -1.50
CA GLU A 229 22.66 8.76 -0.31
C GLU A 229 23.87 7.90 -0.65
N GLU A 230 23.74 6.90 -1.50
CA GLU A 230 24.85 6.07 -1.97
C GLU A 230 25.92 6.90 -2.74
N LYS A 231 25.51 7.91 -3.52
CA LYS A 231 26.45 8.79 -4.22
C LYS A 231 27.26 9.69 -3.28
N VAL A 232 26.69 10.09 -2.15
CA VAL A 232 27.38 10.89 -1.13
C VAL A 232 28.45 10.04 -0.44
N ASP A 233 28.15 8.81 -0.11
CA ASP A 233 29.12 7.89 0.52
C ASP A 233 30.31 7.58 -0.40
N ILE A 234 30.08 7.32 -1.69
CA ILE A 234 31.16 7.12 -2.67
C ILE A 234 32.02 8.40 -2.83
N GLY A 235 31.40 9.57 -2.72
CA GLY A 235 32.13 10.85 -2.77
C GLY A 235 33.07 11.05 -1.60
N ASN A 236 32.64 10.70 -0.39
CA ASN A 236 33.43 10.82 0.83
C ASN A 236 34.60 9.81 0.90
N VAL A 237 34.38 8.57 0.42
CA VAL A 237 35.45 7.55 0.34
C VAL A 237 36.58 7.97 -0.62
N LYS A 238 36.30 8.71 -1.67
CA LYS A 238 37.32 9.22 -2.60
C LYS A 238 38.15 10.38 -2.00
N VAL A 239 37.57 11.21 -1.17
CA VAL A 239 38.27 12.32 -0.52
C VAL A 239 39.28 11.80 0.53
N ASP A 240 38.90 10.78 1.31
CA ASP A 240 39.80 10.21 2.32
C ASP A 240 41.00 9.46 1.73
N ARG A 241 40.89 8.90 0.53
CA ARG A 241 42.04 8.25 -0.14
C ARG A 241 43.04 9.22 -0.77
N CYS A 242 42.64 10.45 -1.09
CA CYS A 242 43.53 11.45 -1.62
C CYS A 242 44.41 12.13 -0.56
N PHE A 243 44.08 12.03 0.73
CA PHE A 243 44.84 12.64 1.82
C PHE A 243 45.85 11.70 2.51
N GLN A 244 45.89 10.41 2.15
CA GLN A 244 46.80 9.43 2.77
C GLN A 244 48.06 9.09 1.94
N THR A 245 48.30 9.77 0.81
CA THR A 245 49.49 9.51 -0.02
C THR A 245 50.45 10.70 -0.10
N SER A 246 50.51 11.55 0.90
CA SER A 246 51.48 12.62 0.98
C SER A 246 51.98 12.78 2.42
N PHE A 247 52.78 11.80 2.87
CA PHE A 247 53.87 11.99 3.85
C PHE A 247 54.77 10.73 3.80
#